data_1b7fecee764cc805eb97136409b45d94
#
_entry.id   1b7fecee764cc805eb97136409b45d94
#
_cell.length_a   1.000
_cell.length_b   1.000
_cell.length_c   1.000
_cell.angle_alpha   90.00
_cell.angle_beta   90.00
_cell.angle_gamma   90.00
#
_symmetry.space_group_name_H-M   'P 1'
#
loop_
_entity.id
_entity.type
_entity.pdbx_description
1 polymer ?
#
loop_
_entity_poly.entity_id
_entity_poly.type
_entity_poly.pdbx_seq_one_letter_code
_entity_poly.pdbx_strand_id
1 'polypeptide(L)'
;MKKTLALAALAAALTCGAASAQQINVKIGVLSDMSSLYADIAGPGSVAAAKLAIADFTKTHPNVKVELVQGDHQNKPDIGTQIANQWYDVDKVDMVIDVPNSGVALAVSQVASNKNKVFIVSGAAASDLTGPKCNANTVHWTYDTWMLANGTGTAFVKTGGDSWFFLTADYAFGHALERDTMAAVEKAGGKVLGKVRHPLNTNDFSSFLLQAQSSKAKVIGLANAGGDTINSIKQASEFGIVKGGQKLAGLLVFSSDVNALGLNIAQGLTLTETWYWDANDTNRAWTKRWHEAGGAASKVPTMIHAGVYSGITHYLKAAVELKGKLDDGKTVVAQMKKMQVDDPLFGKGTIDANGRNRHPAYLFEVKSPAESKYPGDFYKLKATISAKDAFRDPKDSGCPLVGS
;
A
#
# COMPACT_ATOMS: atom_id res chain seq x y z
N MET A 1 38.91 80.73 24.75
CA MET A 1 38.56 79.56 25.53
C MET A 1 37.24 79.00 24.89
N LYS A 2 37.28 78.08 23.99
CA LYS A 2 36.10 77.46 23.46
C LYS A 2 36.29 75.92 23.57
N LYS A 3 35.50 75.25 24.39
CA LYS A 3 35.49 73.80 24.58
C LYS A 3 34.56 73.19 23.59
N THR A 4 35.09 72.37 22.64
CA THR A 4 34.36 71.57 21.74
C THR A 4 34.11 70.20 22.32
N LEU A 5 32.82 69.86 22.59
CA LEU A 5 32.38 68.52 22.95
C LEU A 5 32.26 67.67 21.66
N ALA A 6 32.98 66.54 21.61
CA ALA A 6 32.82 65.53 20.58
C ALA A 6 31.77 64.50 21.09
N LEU A 7 30.61 64.41 20.44
CA LEU A 7 29.64 63.32 20.59
C LEU A 7 30.10 62.09 19.80
N ALA A 8 30.50 61.04 20.47
CA ALA A 8 30.70 59.71 19.89
C ALA A 8 29.36 59.00 19.81
N ALA A 9 28.81 58.91 18.59
CA ALA A 9 27.64 58.08 18.32
C ALA A 9 28.05 56.60 18.20
N LEU A 10 27.70 55.79 19.18
CA LEU A 10 27.88 54.31 19.19
C LEU A 10 26.77 53.67 18.37
N ALA A 11 27.03 53.39 17.10
CA ALA A 11 26.11 52.62 16.26
C ALA A 11 26.22 51.15 16.64
N ALA A 12 25.30 50.68 17.50
CA ALA A 12 25.11 49.24 17.75
C ALA A 12 24.47 48.61 16.51
N ALA A 13 25.27 47.95 15.67
CA ALA A 13 24.79 47.11 14.58
C ALA A 13 24.12 45.87 15.17
N LEU A 14 22.78 45.88 15.26
CA LEU A 14 21.97 44.69 15.48
C LEU A 14 22.12 43.76 14.27
N THR A 15 23.12 42.87 14.30
CA THR A 15 23.16 41.72 13.41
C THR A 15 22.05 40.76 13.84
N CYS A 16 20.85 40.90 13.27
CA CYS A 16 19.87 39.83 13.23
C CYS A 16 20.52 38.66 12.49
N GLY A 17 21.19 37.79 13.20
CA GLY A 17 21.60 36.49 12.71
C GLY A 17 20.32 35.73 12.33
N ALA A 18 19.98 35.71 11.06
CA ALA A 18 19.00 34.77 10.55
C ALA A 18 19.48 33.38 11.00
N ALA A 19 18.82 32.79 12.00
CA ALA A 19 19.08 31.41 12.37
C ALA A 19 18.79 30.56 11.13
N SER A 20 19.86 30.21 10.39
CA SER A 20 19.76 29.29 9.26
C SER A 20 19.18 28.00 9.81
N ALA A 21 17.95 27.66 9.39
CA ALA A 21 17.34 26.41 9.79
C ALA A 21 18.32 25.28 9.46
N GLN A 22 18.63 24.43 10.44
CA GLN A 22 19.56 23.32 10.28
C GLN A 22 19.11 22.48 9.07
N GLN A 23 20.02 22.22 8.14
CA GLN A 23 19.75 21.37 6.98
C GLN A 23 19.48 19.93 7.45
N ILE A 24 18.40 19.35 6.97
CA ILE A 24 18.00 17.98 7.21
C ILE A 24 18.24 17.20 5.91
N ASN A 25 19.14 16.22 5.97
CA ASN A 25 19.41 15.32 4.85
C ASN A 25 18.70 13.99 5.12
N VAL A 26 17.99 13.48 4.11
CA VAL A 26 17.21 12.24 4.19
C VAL A 26 17.50 11.41 2.95
N LYS A 27 17.71 10.11 3.11
CA LYS A 27 17.87 9.19 1.99
C LYS A 27 16.80 8.11 2.02
N ILE A 28 16.00 8.04 0.94
CA ILE A 28 14.83 7.14 0.82
C ILE A 28 15.10 6.14 -0.28
N GLY A 29 14.81 4.85 -0.02
CA GLY A 29 14.86 3.77 -0.99
C GLY A 29 13.46 3.29 -1.37
N VAL A 30 13.06 3.39 -2.64
CA VAL A 30 11.90 2.69 -3.19
C VAL A 30 12.35 1.31 -3.68
N LEU A 31 12.02 0.30 -2.91
CA LEU A 31 12.32 -1.10 -3.24
C LEU A 31 11.03 -1.75 -3.74
N SER A 32 10.98 -2.08 -5.03
CA SER A 32 9.73 -2.54 -5.65
C SER A 32 9.99 -3.69 -6.64
N ASP A 33 8.95 -4.21 -7.25
CA ASP A 33 9.04 -5.03 -8.46
C ASP A 33 8.97 -4.11 -9.67
N MET A 34 10.12 -3.87 -10.32
CA MET A 34 10.19 -2.92 -11.42
C MET A 34 9.89 -3.54 -12.78
N SER A 35 9.92 -4.87 -12.91
CA SER A 35 10.00 -5.52 -14.22
C SER A 35 9.19 -6.79 -14.38
N SER A 36 8.49 -7.27 -13.32
CA SER A 36 7.79 -8.54 -13.39
C SER A 36 6.30 -8.44 -12.96
N LEU A 37 5.77 -9.44 -12.29
CA LEU A 37 4.34 -9.67 -12.02
C LEU A 37 3.61 -8.47 -11.39
N TYR A 38 4.29 -7.69 -10.52
CA TYR A 38 3.71 -6.56 -9.77
C TYR A 38 4.18 -5.18 -10.25
N ALA A 39 4.91 -5.12 -11.36
CA ALA A 39 5.42 -3.85 -11.91
C ALA A 39 4.30 -2.85 -12.24
N ASP A 40 3.13 -3.33 -12.65
CA ASP A 40 2.00 -2.49 -13.03
C ASP A 40 1.19 -1.96 -11.86
N ILE A 41 1.19 -2.66 -10.73
CA ILE A 41 0.45 -2.25 -9.53
C ILE A 41 1.28 -1.37 -8.59
N ALA A 42 2.62 -1.42 -8.70
CA ALA A 42 3.60 -0.70 -7.89
C ALA A 42 4.74 -0.15 -8.79
N GLY A 43 5.92 -0.74 -8.76
CA GLY A 43 7.03 -0.57 -9.69
C GLY A 43 7.43 0.88 -10.00
N PRO A 44 7.62 1.21 -11.28
CA PRO A 44 7.97 2.58 -11.71
C PRO A 44 6.95 3.64 -11.27
N GLY A 45 5.66 3.26 -11.12
CA GLY A 45 4.62 4.15 -10.61
C GLY A 45 4.84 4.57 -9.16
N SER A 46 5.38 3.68 -8.32
CA SER A 46 5.79 4.00 -6.95
C SER A 46 6.94 4.99 -6.92
N VAL A 47 7.90 4.89 -7.85
CA VAL A 47 8.99 5.87 -7.98
C VAL A 47 8.46 7.25 -8.38
N ALA A 48 7.50 7.31 -9.30
CA ALA A 48 6.84 8.57 -9.67
C ALA A 48 6.10 9.21 -8.47
N ALA A 49 5.37 8.40 -7.69
CA ALA A 49 4.71 8.85 -6.47
C ALA A 49 5.69 9.36 -5.40
N ALA A 50 6.83 8.69 -5.24
CA ALA A 50 7.90 9.11 -4.33
C ALA A 50 8.52 10.46 -4.75
N LYS A 51 8.84 10.62 -6.05
CA LYS A 51 9.34 11.90 -6.59
C LYS A 51 8.36 13.04 -6.34
N LEU A 52 7.06 12.79 -6.56
CA LEU A 52 6.00 13.78 -6.33
C LEU A 52 5.90 14.16 -4.84
N ALA A 53 5.93 13.19 -3.93
CA ALA A 53 5.90 13.44 -2.49
C ALA A 53 7.10 14.30 -2.04
N ILE A 54 8.30 13.96 -2.52
CA ILE A 54 9.54 14.69 -2.21
C ILE A 54 9.46 16.12 -2.75
N ALA A 55 9.03 16.31 -3.99
CA ALA A 55 8.93 17.63 -4.61
C ALA A 55 7.94 18.54 -3.86
N ASP A 56 6.78 17.99 -3.47
CA ASP A 56 5.78 18.74 -2.70
C ASP A 56 6.28 19.12 -1.32
N PHE A 57 6.91 18.17 -0.63
CA PHE A 57 7.40 18.41 0.72
C PHE A 57 8.54 19.43 0.75
N THR A 58 9.53 19.29 -0.12
CA THR A 58 10.70 20.18 -0.14
C THR A 58 10.37 21.60 -0.61
N LYS A 59 9.30 21.78 -1.40
CA LYS A 59 8.79 23.10 -1.77
C LYS A 59 8.38 23.94 -0.54
N THR A 60 7.84 23.29 0.49
CA THR A 60 7.41 23.95 1.74
C THR A 60 8.45 23.85 2.86
N HIS A 61 9.44 22.97 2.72
CA HIS A 61 10.53 22.73 3.66
C HIS A 61 11.90 22.81 2.97
N PRO A 62 12.36 24.01 2.56
CA PRO A 62 13.56 24.17 1.72
C PRO A 62 14.88 23.76 2.42
N ASN A 63 14.85 23.62 3.75
CA ASN A 63 15.96 23.08 4.53
C ASN A 63 16.01 21.54 4.56
N VAL A 64 15.04 20.84 3.97
CA VAL A 64 15.04 19.38 3.83
C VAL A 64 15.55 19.00 2.44
N LYS A 65 16.61 18.19 2.42
CA LYS A 65 17.15 17.60 1.18
C LYS A 65 16.91 16.10 1.19
N VAL A 66 16.32 15.59 0.11
CA VAL A 66 15.98 14.18 -0.01
C VAL A 66 16.70 13.58 -1.21
N GLU A 67 17.50 12.56 -0.96
CA GLU A 67 18.05 11.67 -1.99
C GLU A 67 17.12 10.47 -2.15
N LEU A 68 16.79 10.11 -3.40
CA LEU A 68 15.93 8.97 -3.73
C LEU A 68 16.73 7.94 -4.50
N VAL A 69 16.76 6.70 -3.99
CA VAL A 69 17.29 5.53 -4.70
C VAL A 69 16.16 4.54 -4.99
N GLN A 70 16.34 3.70 -6.00
CA GLN A 70 15.36 2.69 -6.39
C GLN A 70 16.02 1.34 -6.63
N GLY A 71 15.30 0.24 -6.36
CA GLY A 71 15.78 -1.12 -6.54
C GLY A 71 14.67 -2.05 -7.00
N ASP A 72 15.05 -3.08 -7.76
CA ASP A 72 14.16 -4.13 -8.25
C ASP A 72 14.41 -5.43 -7.48
N HIS A 73 13.43 -5.84 -6.67
CA HIS A 73 13.53 -7.11 -5.93
C HIS A 73 13.03 -8.33 -6.74
N GLN A 74 12.47 -8.12 -7.95
CA GLN A 74 12.04 -9.18 -8.86
C GLN A 74 11.13 -10.25 -8.20
N ASN A 75 10.35 -9.87 -7.19
CA ASN A 75 9.55 -10.78 -6.34
C ASN A 75 10.35 -11.88 -5.62
N LYS A 76 11.66 -11.69 -5.40
CA LYS A 76 12.58 -12.64 -4.75
C LYS A 76 13.04 -12.11 -3.40
N PRO A 77 12.74 -12.82 -2.29
CA PRO A 77 13.13 -12.38 -0.94
C PRO A 77 14.65 -12.24 -0.72
N ASP A 78 15.47 -13.08 -1.34
CA ASP A 78 16.92 -13.02 -1.29
C ASP A 78 17.45 -11.74 -1.94
N ILE A 79 16.96 -11.35 -3.13
CA ILE A 79 17.32 -10.10 -3.80
C ILE A 79 16.86 -8.90 -2.95
N GLY A 80 15.61 -8.92 -2.47
CA GLY A 80 15.08 -7.84 -1.64
C GLY A 80 15.89 -7.61 -0.37
N THR A 81 16.28 -8.68 0.33
CA THR A 81 17.10 -8.58 1.53
C THR A 81 18.54 -8.16 1.24
N GLN A 82 19.12 -8.61 0.13
CA GLN A 82 20.45 -8.17 -0.31
C GLN A 82 20.47 -6.66 -0.57
N ILE A 83 19.51 -6.13 -1.32
CA ILE A 83 19.38 -4.69 -1.60
C ILE A 83 19.17 -3.92 -0.30
N ALA A 84 18.27 -4.36 0.58
CA ALA A 84 17.99 -3.68 1.84
C ALA A 84 19.22 -3.64 2.77
N ASN A 85 19.98 -4.73 2.87
CA ASN A 85 21.25 -4.76 3.63
C ASN A 85 22.28 -3.78 3.03
N GLN A 86 22.50 -3.81 1.71
CA GLN A 86 23.38 -2.87 1.02
C GLN A 86 22.97 -1.42 1.30
N TRP A 87 21.69 -1.10 1.16
CA TRP A 87 21.18 0.23 1.37
C TRP A 87 21.35 0.73 2.80
N TYR A 88 21.02 -0.08 3.80
CA TYR A 88 21.14 0.32 5.20
C TYR A 88 22.61 0.40 5.68
N ASP A 89 23.44 -0.57 5.30
CA ASP A 89 24.82 -0.67 5.80
C ASP A 89 25.78 0.22 5.05
N VAL A 90 25.70 0.27 3.72
CA VAL A 90 26.69 0.91 2.85
C VAL A 90 26.19 2.25 2.33
N ASP A 91 25.02 2.24 1.71
CA ASP A 91 24.48 3.44 1.03
C ASP A 91 23.82 4.43 1.98
N LYS A 92 23.68 4.06 3.26
CA LYS A 92 23.12 4.89 4.33
C LYS A 92 21.70 5.38 4.06
N VAL A 93 20.87 4.51 3.52
CA VAL A 93 19.42 4.76 3.36
C VAL A 93 18.78 4.81 4.75
N ASP A 94 17.98 5.83 5.01
CA ASP A 94 17.29 6.02 6.29
C ASP A 94 15.98 5.24 6.35
N MET A 95 15.26 5.16 5.22
CA MET A 95 13.96 4.53 5.14
C MET A 95 13.78 3.82 3.80
N VAL A 96 13.30 2.56 3.84
CA VAL A 96 12.85 1.81 2.67
C VAL A 96 11.32 1.83 2.62
N ILE A 97 10.76 1.96 1.41
CA ILE A 97 9.31 1.98 1.20
C ILE A 97 8.90 1.10 0.02
N ASP A 98 7.64 0.72 0.00
CA ASP A 98 6.88 -0.03 -1.00
C ASP A 98 6.90 -1.55 -0.76
N VAL A 99 7.70 -2.32 -1.49
CA VAL A 99 7.86 -3.77 -1.44
C VAL A 99 6.54 -4.53 -1.61
N PRO A 100 6.00 -4.63 -2.85
CA PRO A 100 4.66 -5.18 -3.08
C PRO A 100 4.53 -6.70 -2.83
N ASN A 101 5.61 -7.46 -2.81
CA ASN A 101 5.58 -8.89 -2.51
C ASN A 101 5.66 -9.16 -1.00
N SER A 102 4.65 -9.82 -0.41
CA SER A 102 4.59 -10.03 1.04
C SER A 102 5.72 -10.92 1.59
N GLY A 103 6.23 -11.89 0.82
CA GLY A 103 7.39 -12.68 1.23
C GLY A 103 8.67 -11.84 1.31
N VAL A 104 8.87 -10.97 0.32
CA VAL A 104 9.96 -9.97 0.32
C VAL A 104 9.79 -8.98 1.47
N ALA A 105 8.58 -8.45 1.66
CA ALA A 105 8.30 -7.45 2.70
C ALA A 105 8.53 -7.99 4.12
N LEU A 106 8.14 -9.23 4.42
CA LEU A 106 8.42 -9.89 5.69
C LEU A 106 9.92 -10.03 5.94
N ALA A 107 10.69 -10.39 4.91
CA ALA A 107 12.14 -10.52 5.00
C ALA A 107 12.83 -9.15 5.17
N VAL A 108 12.44 -8.14 4.38
CA VAL A 108 12.95 -6.76 4.49
C VAL A 108 12.58 -6.13 5.84
N SER A 109 11.37 -6.39 6.37
CA SER A 109 10.94 -5.96 7.71
C SER A 109 11.88 -6.49 8.80
N GLN A 110 12.31 -7.74 8.69
CA GLN A 110 13.30 -8.33 9.62
C GLN A 110 14.68 -7.65 9.47
N VAL A 111 15.13 -7.36 8.24
CA VAL A 111 16.38 -6.62 8.00
C VAL A 111 16.30 -5.23 8.63
N ALA A 112 15.22 -4.48 8.39
CA ALA A 112 15.02 -3.15 8.97
C ALA A 112 15.04 -3.18 10.51
N SER A 113 14.40 -4.18 11.12
CA SER A 113 14.42 -4.39 12.58
C SER A 113 15.83 -4.67 13.11
N ASN A 114 16.58 -5.56 12.46
CA ASN A 114 17.95 -5.92 12.86
C ASN A 114 18.93 -4.73 12.73
N LYS A 115 18.73 -3.87 11.72
CA LYS A 115 19.55 -2.69 11.45
C LYS A 115 19.06 -1.43 12.17
N ASN A 116 17.96 -1.54 12.90
CA ASN A 116 17.26 -0.41 13.53
C ASN A 116 17.01 0.75 12.55
N LYS A 117 16.51 0.42 11.35
CA LYS A 117 16.15 1.36 10.29
C LYS A 117 14.64 1.33 10.04
N VAL A 118 14.11 2.31 9.32
CA VAL A 118 12.67 2.43 9.07
C VAL A 118 12.26 1.67 7.80
N PHE A 119 11.17 0.92 7.89
CA PHE A 119 10.51 0.30 6.76
C PHE A 119 9.02 0.66 6.72
N ILE A 120 8.56 1.23 5.60
CA ILE A 120 7.15 1.54 5.36
C ILE A 120 6.62 0.62 4.26
N VAL A 121 5.62 -0.19 4.59
CA VAL A 121 5.00 -1.13 3.66
C VAL A 121 3.78 -0.48 3.04
N SER A 122 3.86 -0.10 1.77
CA SER A 122 2.72 0.40 1.00
C SER A 122 2.14 -0.63 0.03
N GLY A 123 2.97 -1.56 -0.44
CA GLY A 123 2.60 -2.51 -1.48
C GLY A 123 2.20 -3.90 -1.00
N ALA A 124 2.93 -4.49 -0.04
CA ALA A 124 2.59 -5.81 0.48
C ALA A 124 1.37 -5.78 1.41
N ALA A 125 0.64 -6.90 1.45
CA ALA A 125 -0.63 -6.96 2.17
C ALA A 125 -0.70 -7.95 3.34
N ALA A 126 0.24 -8.89 3.50
CA ALA A 126 0.13 -9.90 4.54
C ALA A 126 -0.13 -9.30 5.93
N SER A 127 -1.27 -9.62 6.53
CA SER A 127 -1.68 -9.13 7.87
C SER A 127 -0.70 -9.53 8.98
N ASP A 128 0.17 -10.51 8.71
CA ASP A 128 1.26 -10.92 9.58
C ASP A 128 2.24 -9.77 9.90
N LEU A 129 2.41 -8.79 8.99
CA LEU A 129 3.27 -7.61 9.17
C LEU A 129 2.85 -6.72 10.35
N THR A 130 1.58 -6.72 10.72
CA THR A 130 1.02 -6.03 11.89
C THR A 130 0.42 -7.01 12.91
N GLY A 131 0.64 -8.30 12.67
CA GLY A 131 0.28 -9.43 13.51
C GLY A 131 1.51 -10.07 14.13
N PRO A 132 1.67 -11.41 14.04
CA PRO A 132 2.76 -12.14 14.70
C PRO A 132 4.18 -11.71 14.29
N LYS A 133 4.33 -11.04 13.14
CA LYS A 133 5.63 -10.57 12.59
C LYS A 133 5.83 -9.06 12.71
N CYS A 134 4.97 -8.36 13.47
CA CYS A 134 5.16 -6.93 13.71
C CYS A 134 6.48 -6.65 14.45
N ASN A 135 7.06 -5.50 14.22
CA ASN A 135 8.22 -4.99 14.94
C ASN A 135 8.19 -3.46 15.05
N ALA A 136 9.06 -2.91 15.89
CA ALA A 136 9.06 -1.48 16.20
C ALA A 136 9.61 -0.59 15.07
N ASN A 137 10.13 -1.16 13.98
CA ASN A 137 10.77 -0.46 12.87
C ASN A 137 9.91 -0.42 11.60
N THR A 138 8.76 -1.13 11.61
CA THR A 138 7.91 -1.30 10.42
C THR A 138 6.55 -0.63 10.62
N VAL A 139 6.11 0.10 9.60
CA VAL A 139 4.75 0.65 9.50
C VAL A 139 4.07 0.08 8.26
N HIS A 140 2.91 -0.53 8.42
CA HIS A 140 2.10 -1.06 7.34
C HIS A 140 1.08 0.00 6.92
N TRP A 141 1.27 0.62 5.75
CA TRP A 141 0.66 1.90 5.44
C TRP A 141 -0.71 1.80 4.80
N THR A 142 -0.85 1.06 3.69
CA THR A 142 -1.99 1.23 2.78
C THR A 142 -3.16 0.28 3.08
N TYR A 143 -2.97 -1.02 3.00
CA TYR A 143 -4.01 -2.05 3.12
C TYR A 143 -3.42 -3.34 3.68
N ASP A 144 -4.26 -4.31 4.04
CA ASP A 144 -3.82 -5.65 4.43
C ASP A 144 -4.86 -6.72 4.08
N THR A 145 -4.45 -7.99 4.21
CA THR A 145 -5.31 -9.13 3.87
C THR A 145 -6.55 -9.23 4.75
N TRP A 146 -6.49 -8.74 6.00
CA TRP A 146 -7.65 -8.70 6.88
C TRP A 146 -8.70 -7.70 6.38
N MET A 147 -8.27 -6.49 5.97
CA MET A 147 -9.15 -5.46 5.40
C MET A 147 -9.83 -5.96 4.13
N LEU A 148 -9.07 -6.59 3.22
CA LEU A 148 -9.58 -7.17 1.98
C LEU A 148 -10.63 -8.25 2.26
N ALA A 149 -10.31 -9.16 3.19
CA ALA A 149 -11.18 -10.25 3.62
C ALA A 149 -12.48 -9.74 4.26
N ASN A 150 -12.37 -8.80 5.18
CA ASN A 150 -13.52 -8.24 5.90
C ASN A 150 -14.43 -7.44 4.96
N GLY A 151 -13.87 -6.64 4.05
CA GLY A 151 -14.63 -5.88 3.08
C GLY A 151 -15.32 -6.77 2.05
N THR A 152 -14.53 -7.43 1.19
CA THR A 152 -15.05 -8.22 0.06
C THR A 152 -15.70 -9.52 0.51
N GLY A 153 -15.05 -10.31 1.38
CA GLY A 153 -15.55 -11.61 1.82
C GLY A 153 -16.89 -11.50 2.54
N THR A 154 -17.00 -10.60 3.52
CA THR A 154 -18.26 -10.38 4.27
C THR A 154 -19.39 -9.86 3.36
N ALA A 155 -19.07 -8.99 2.38
CA ALA A 155 -20.08 -8.45 1.46
C ALA A 155 -20.72 -9.57 0.60
N PHE A 156 -19.92 -10.51 0.10
CA PHE A 156 -20.42 -11.63 -0.70
C PHE A 156 -21.33 -12.55 0.12
N VAL A 157 -20.97 -12.89 1.37
CA VAL A 157 -21.81 -13.74 2.22
C VAL A 157 -23.16 -13.09 2.49
N LYS A 158 -23.18 -11.79 2.82
CA LYS A 158 -24.41 -11.01 3.05
C LYS A 158 -25.33 -10.93 1.82
N THR A 159 -24.80 -11.11 0.62
CA THR A 159 -25.57 -11.11 -0.63
C THR A 159 -25.86 -12.52 -1.17
N GLY A 160 -25.78 -13.55 -0.33
CA GLY A 160 -26.14 -14.94 -0.63
C GLY A 160 -24.99 -15.80 -1.19
N GLY A 161 -23.77 -15.29 -1.22
CA GLY A 161 -22.56 -16.06 -1.54
C GLY A 161 -22.04 -16.83 -0.32
N ASP A 162 -22.76 -17.84 0.11
CA ASP A 162 -22.58 -18.55 1.39
C ASP A 162 -21.64 -19.77 1.28
N SER A 163 -21.21 -20.16 0.09
CA SER A 163 -20.28 -21.27 -0.11
C SER A 163 -19.11 -20.85 -1.00
N TRP A 164 -17.88 -21.15 -0.54
CA TRP A 164 -16.66 -20.65 -1.13
C TRP A 164 -15.68 -21.74 -1.50
N PHE A 165 -14.96 -21.52 -2.60
CA PHE A 165 -13.76 -22.26 -2.97
C PHE A 165 -12.64 -21.27 -3.27
N PHE A 166 -11.42 -21.52 -2.78
CA PHE A 166 -10.31 -20.59 -2.97
C PHE A 166 -9.37 -21.02 -4.08
N LEU A 167 -8.99 -20.08 -4.92
CA LEU A 167 -7.89 -20.16 -5.88
C LEU A 167 -6.75 -19.26 -5.35
N THR A 168 -5.69 -19.87 -4.84
CA THR A 168 -4.71 -19.21 -3.97
C THR A 168 -3.31 -19.24 -4.58
N ALA A 169 -2.65 -18.09 -4.67
CA ALA A 169 -1.23 -18.03 -5.00
C ALA A 169 -0.38 -18.62 -3.86
N ASP A 170 0.50 -19.58 -4.17
CA ASP A 170 1.23 -20.38 -3.18
C ASP A 170 2.45 -19.65 -2.61
N TYR A 171 2.20 -18.54 -1.90
CA TYR A 171 3.22 -17.79 -1.14
C TYR A 171 2.57 -16.99 -0.01
N ALA A 172 3.38 -16.25 0.78
CA ALA A 172 2.97 -15.57 2.01
C ALA A 172 1.70 -14.73 1.89
N PHE A 173 1.52 -13.96 0.80
CA PHE A 173 0.32 -13.15 0.57
C PHE A 173 -0.92 -14.02 0.34
N GLY A 174 -0.85 -14.97 -0.59
CA GLY A 174 -2.00 -15.82 -0.91
C GLY A 174 -2.45 -16.61 0.32
N HIS A 175 -1.51 -17.16 1.10
CA HIS A 175 -1.82 -17.88 2.35
C HIS A 175 -2.47 -16.97 3.40
N ALA A 176 -1.99 -15.72 3.56
CA ALA A 176 -2.58 -14.78 4.49
C ALA A 176 -4.00 -14.36 4.04
N LEU A 177 -4.19 -14.08 2.74
CA LEU A 177 -5.49 -13.68 2.20
C LEU A 177 -6.51 -14.82 2.25
N GLU A 178 -6.10 -16.05 1.90
CA GLU A 178 -6.91 -17.27 2.06
C GLU A 178 -7.35 -17.41 3.52
N ARG A 179 -6.40 -17.43 4.47
CA ARG A 179 -6.67 -17.56 5.91
C ARG A 179 -7.65 -16.51 6.42
N ASP A 180 -7.35 -15.23 6.13
CA ASP A 180 -8.15 -14.13 6.66
C ASP A 180 -9.55 -14.10 6.03
N THR A 181 -9.67 -14.46 4.73
CA THR A 181 -10.97 -14.52 4.04
C THR A 181 -11.78 -15.72 4.50
N MET A 182 -11.18 -16.90 4.72
CA MET A 182 -11.88 -18.04 5.30
C MET A 182 -12.50 -17.67 6.65
N ALA A 183 -11.72 -17.05 7.54
CA ALA A 183 -12.21 -16.62 8.85
C ALA A 183 -13.35 -15.59 8.74
N ALA A 184 -13.26 -14.63 7.81
CA ALA A 184 -14.31 -13.63 7.59
C ALA A 184 -15.59 -14.25 7.04
N VAL A 185 -15.48 -15.17 6.09
CA VAL A 185 -16.59 -15.91 5.48
C VAL A 185 -17.31 -16.77 6.54
N GLU A 186 -16.58 -17.55 7.33
CA GLU A 186 -17.13 -18.40 8.38
C GLU A 186 -17.80 -17.57 9.48
N LYS A 187 -17.17 -16.49 9.92
CA LYS A 187 -17.75 -15.54 10.88
C LYS A 187 -19.05 -14.91 10.37
N ALA A 188 -19.16 -14.69 9.05
CA ALA A 188 -20.38 -14.17 8.43
C ALA A 188 -21.46 -15.25 8.17
N GLY A 189 -21.21 -16.52 8.52
CA GLY A 189 -22.13 -17.63 8.35
C GLY A 189 -21.99 -18.39 7.03
N GLY A 190 -20.94 -18.12 6.26
CA GLY A 190 -20.60 -18.87 5.04
C GLY A 190 -19.85 -20.17 5.32
N LYS A 191 -19.62 -20.96 4.27
CA LYS A 191 -18.89 -22.23 4.31
C LYS A 191 -17.78 -22.26 3.29
N VAL A 192 -16.64 -22.85 3.65
CA VAL A 192 -15.52 -23.11 2.73
C VAL A 192 -15.58 -24.58 2.28
N LEU A 193 -15.73 -24.80 0.99
CA LEU A 193 -15.85 -26.14 0.39
C LEU A 193 -14.48 -26.72 -0.01
N GLY A 194 -13.47 -25.87 -0.18
CA GLY A 194 -12.13 -26.30 -0.52
C GLY A 194 -11.27 -25.18 -1.07
N LYS A 195 -10.09 -25.57 -1.50
CA LYS A 195 -9.09 -24.65 -2.05
C LYS A 195 -8.12 -25.38 -2.97
N VAL A 196 -7.51 -24.64 -3.87
CA VAL A 196 -6.39 -25.08 -4.69
C VAL A 196 -5.34 -23.98 -4.75
N ARG A 197 -4.08 -24.37 -4.77
CA ARG A 197 -2.95 -23.42 -4.81
C ARG A 197 -2.23 -23.51 -6.13
N HIS A 198 -1.84 -22.36 -6.67
CA HIS A 198 -1.06 -22.22 -7.89
C HIS A 198 0.28 -21.54 -7.63
N PRO A 199 1.35 -21.86 -8.36
CA PRO A 199 2.61 -21.15 -8.28
C PRO A 199 2.44 -19.65 -8.59
N LEU A 200 3.31 -18.81 -8.03
CA LEU A 200 3.38 -17.39 -8.42
C LEU A 200 3.79 -17.28 -9.89
N ASN A 201 3.21 -16.34 -10.62
CA ASN A 201 3.40 -16.12 -12.06
C ASN A 201 2.91 -17.31 -12.93
N THR A 202 1.72 -17.79 -12.63
CA THR A 202 1.04 -18.85 -13.41
C THR A 202 0.44 -18.27 -14.68
N ASN A 203 0.72 -18.93 -15.83
CA ASN A 203 0.16 -18.55 -17.13
C ASN A 203 -1.10 -19.36 -17.48
N ASP A 204 -1.17 -20.63 -17.09
CA ASP A 204 -2.28 -21.53 -17.36
C ASP A 204 -3.02 -21.90 -16.07
N PHE A 205 -4.25 -21.42 -15.96
CA PHE A 205 -5.14 -21.67 -14.83
C PHE A 205 -6.15 -22.79 -15.07
N SER A 206 -6.12 -23.46 -16.22
CA SER A 206 -7.16 -24.41 -16.64
C SER A 206 -7.46 -25.48 -15.59
N SER A 207 -6.43 -26.17 -15.08
CA SER A 207 -6.61 -27.24 -14.09
C SER A 207 -7.12 -26.73 -12.74
N PHE A 208 -6.69 -25.54 -12.33
CA PHE A 208 -7.11 -24.91 -11.09
C PHE A 208 -8.56 -24.42 -11.16
N LEU A 209 -8.95 -23.83 -12.29
CA LEU A 209 -10.31 -23.35 -12.54
C LEU A 209 -11.31 -24.52 -12.69
N LEU A 210 -10.88 -25.63 -13.27
CA LEU A 210 -11.71 -26.82 -13.38
C LEU A 210 -12.03 -27.41 -11.98
N GLN A 211 -11.05 -27.42 -11.07
CA GLN A 211 -11.28 -27.83 -9.68
C GLN A 211 -12.24 -26.87 -8.97
N ALA A 212 -12.04 -25.55 -9.15
CA ALA A 212 -12.94 -24.54 -8.58
C ALA A 212 -14.36 -24.67 -9.14
N GLN A 213 -14.54 -24.90 -10.43
CA GLN A 213 -15.84 -25.13 -11.06
C GLN A 213 -16.52 -26.39 -10.54
N SER A 214 -15.76 -27.49 -10.40
CA SER A 214 -16.24 -28.77 -9.93
C SER A 214 -16.68 -28.76 -8.47
N SER A 215 -16.17 -27.83 -7.65
CA SER A 215 -16.55 -27.66 -6.23
C SER A 215 -18.03 -27.27 -6.04
N LYS A 216 -18.66 -26.69 -7.08
CA LYS A 216 -20.02 -26.12 -7.05
C LYS A 216 -20.20 -25.03 -5.98
N ALA A 217 -19.12 -24.43 -5.48
CA ALA A 217 -19.19 -23.29 -4.60
C ALA A 217 -19.89 -22.11 -5.31
N LYS A 218 -20.70 -21.34 -4.60
CA LYS A 218 -21.33 -20.13 -5.16
C LYS A 218 -20.31 -19.04 -5.49
N VAL A 219 -19.19 -19.03 -4.76
CA VAL A 219 -18.14 -18.01 -4.91
C VAL A 219 -16.78 -18.69 -5.03
N ILE A 220 -16.02 -18.27 -6.03
CA ILE A 220 -14.60 -18.57 -6.14
C ILE A 220 -13.82 -17.35 -5.66
N GLY A 221 -13.14 -17.49 -4.53
CA GLY A 221 -12.30 -16.44 -3.95
C GLY A 221 -10.92 -16.46 -4.59
N LEU A 222 -10.57 -15.42 -5.34
CA LEU A 222 -9.27 -15.27 -5.97
C LEU A 222 -8.29 -14.66 -4.97
N ALA A 223 -7.52 -15.52 -4.29
CA ALA A 223 -6.48 -15.12 -3.35
C ALA A 223 -5.11 -14.99 -4.05
N ASN A 224 -5.08 -14.16 -5.07
CA ASN A 224 -3.93 -13.81 -5.91
C ASN A 224 -3.96 -12.32 -6.26
N ALA A 225 -3.00 -11.79 -7.03
CA ALA A 225 -2.89 -10.38 -7.39
C ALA A 225 -2.18 -10.17 -8.73
N GLY A 226 -2.35 -9.00 -9.34
CA GLY A 226 -1.67 -8.57 -10.56
C GLY A 226 -1.89 -9.53 -11.72
N GLY A 227 -0.83 -9.92 -12.42
CA GLY A 227 -0.91 -10.80 -13.59
C GLY A 227 -1.62 -12.14 -13.33
N ASP A 228 -1.44 -12.74 -12.15
CA ASP A 228 -2.14 -13.99 -11.79
C ASP A 228 -3.66 -13.78 -11.66
N THR A 229 -4.09 -12.66 -11.05
CA THR A 229 -5.51 -12.29 -10.99
C THR A 229 -6.09 -12.02 -12.38
N ILE A 230 -5.38 -11.25 -13.21
CA ILE A 230 -5.80 -10.95 -14.58
C ILE A 230 -5.98 -12.24 -15.38
N ASN A 231 -5.00 -13.15 -15.36
CA ASN A 231 -5.04 -14.42 -16.10
C ASN A 231 -6.15 -15.34 -15.59
N SER A 232 -6.31 -15.47 -14.27
CA SER A 232 -7.37 -16.30 -13.70
C SER A 232 -8.77 -15.79 -14.04
N ILE A 233 -9.00 -14.47 -14.04
CA ILE A 233 -10.29 -13.89 -14.43
C ILE A 233 -10.57 -14.06 -15.92
N LYS A 234 -9.58 -13.82 -16.80
CA LYS A 234 -9.72 -14.04 -18.26
C LYS A 234 -10.11 -15.47 -18.56
N GLN A 235 -9.35 -16.43 -18.04
CA GLN A 235 -9.60 -17.84 -18.29
C GLN A 235 -10.91 -18.33 -17.63
N ALA A 236 -11.27 -17.83 -16.46
CA ALA A 236 -12.58 -18.11 -15.88
C ALA A 236 -13.75 -17.62 -16.74
N SER A 237 -13.58 -16.50 -17.44
CA SER A 237 -14.55 -16.00 -18.42
C SER A 237 -14.63 -16.90 -19.66
N GLU A 238 -13.48 -17.36 -20.17
CA GLU A 238 -13.38 -18.29 -21.33
C GLU A 238 -14.04 -19.64 -21.00
N PHE A 239 -13.84 -20.18 -19.82
CA PHE A 239 -14.49 -21.41 -19.34
C PHE A 239 -15.97 -21.22 -18.96
N GLY A 240 -16.50 -20.00 -19.06
CA GLY A 240 -17.90 -19.72 -18.78
C GLY A 240 -18.30 -19.92 -17.32
N ILE A 241 -17.35 -19.83 -16.38
CA ILE A 241 -17.60 -20.09 -14.93
C ILE A 241 -18.69 -19.18 -14.38
N VAL A 242 -18.63 -17.88 -14.67
CA VAL A 242 -19.64 -16.91 -14.22
C VAL A 242 -20.98 -17.16 -14.91
N LYS A 243 -20.99 -17.49 -16.20
CA LYS A 243 -22.19 -17.86 -16.95
C LYS A 243 -22.83 -19.15 -16.39
N GLY A 244 -22.02 -20.02 -15.82
CA GLY A 244 -22.44 -21.25 -15.14
C GLY A 244 -23.04 -21.04 -13.74
N GLY A 245 -23.09 -19.78 -13.27
CA GLY A 245 -23.75 -19.39 -11.99
C GLY A 245 -22.81 -19.21 -10.81
N GLN A 246 -21.51 -19.49 -10.91
CA GLN A 246 -20.53 -19.17 -9.87
C GLN A 246 -20.07 -17.72 -10.00
N LYS A 247 -19.84 -17.06 -8.86
CA LYS A 247 -19.34 -15.70 -8.80
C LYS A 247 -17.83 -15.70 -8.56
N LEU A 248 -17.12 -14.70 -9.10
CA LEU A 248 -15.71 -14.44 -8.77
C LEU A 248 -15.63 -13.33 -7.74
N ALA A 249 -14.97 -13.60 -6.62
CA ALA A 249 -14.60 -12.58 -5.66
C ALA A 249 -13.12 -12.20 -5.90
N GLY A 250 -12.90 -11.04 -6.50
CA GLY A 250 -11.55 -10.47 -6.66
C GLY A 250 -11.09 -9.92 -5.32
N LEU A 251 -10.41 -10.76 -4.51
CA LEU A 251 -10.04 -10.36 -3.15
C LEU A 251 -8.99 -9.24 -3.13
N LEU A 252 -8.12 -9.19 -4.15
CA LEU A 252 -7.26 -8.04 -4.42
C LEU A 252 -7.23 -7.76 -5.92
N VAL A 253 -7.91 -6.71 -6.32
CA VAL A 253 -7.96 -6.21 -7.70
C VAL A 253 -7.68 -4.72 -7.65
N PHE A 254 -6.83 -4.24 -8.54
CA PHE A 254 -6.48 -2.83 -8.66
C PHE A 254 -7.11 -2.20 -9.91
N SER A 255 -7.18 -0.89 -9.94
CA SER A 255 -7.60 -0.12 -11.12
C SER A 255 -6.77 -0.45 -12.36
N SER A 256 -5.46 -0.76 -12.21
CA SER A 256 -4.59 -1.23 -13.28
C SER A 256 -5.02 -2.59 -13.84
N ASP A 257 -5.48 -3.51 -12.98
CA ASP A 257 -5.96 -4.84 -13.40
C ASP A 257 -7.26 -4.72 -14.19
N VAL A 258 -8.19 -3.86 -13.74
CA VAL A 258 -9.44 -3.57 -14.47
C VAL A 258 -9.14 -2.93 -15.81
N ASN A 259 -8.17 -2.03 -15.89
CA ASN A 259 -7.71 -1.44 -17.13
C ASN A 259 -7.16 -2.50 -18.11
N ALA A 260 -6.41 -3.48 -17.62
CA ALA A 260 -5.85 -4.57 -18.43
C ALA A 260 -6.89 -5.62 -18.86
N LEU A 261 -7.90 -5.88 -18.02
CA LEU A 261 -9.02 -6.77 -18.31
C LEU A 261 -10.01 -6.17 -19.31
N GLY A 262 -10.21 -4.86 -19.21
CA GLY A 262 -11.32 -4.16 -19.85
C GLY A 262 -12.68 -4.42 -19.18
N LEU A 263 -13.58 -3.45 -19.29
CA LEU A 263 -14.88 -3.51 -18.60
C LEU A 263 -15.77 -4.66 -19.06
N ASN A 264 -15.64 -5.14 -20.31
CA ASN A 264 -16.42 -6.29 -20.78
C ASN A 264 -16.18 -7.56 -19.97
N ILE A 265 -14.95 -7.75 -19.46
CA ILE A 265 -14.57 -8.92 -18.64
C ILE A 265 -14.72 -8.60 -17.15
N ALA A 266 -14.31 -7.40 -16.74
CA ALA A 266 -14.23 -7.03 -15.33
C ALA A 266 -15.55 -6.58 -14.70
N GLN A 267 -16.59 -6.24 -15.50
CA GLN A 267 -17.86 -5.73 -14.99
C GLN A 267 -18.47 -6.63 -13.90
N GLY A 268 -18.97 -6.00 -12.85
CA GLY A 268 -19.62 -6.70 -11.74
C GLY A 268 -18.66 -7.30 -10.72
N LEU A 269 -17.34 -7.29 -10.96
CA LEU A 269 -16.37 -7.64 -9.92
C LEU A 269 -16.55 -6.72 -8.71
N THR A 270 -16.58 -7.31 -7.53
CA THR A 270 -16.63 -6.58 -6.26
C THR A 270 -15.27 -6.65 -5.60
N LEU A 271 -14.76 -5.53 -5.14
CA LEU A 271 -13.42 -5.38 -4.57
C LEU A 271 -13.38 -4.33 -3.46
N THR A 272 -12.34 -4.36 -2.64
CA THR A 272 -12.13 -3.37 -1.57
C THR A 272 -10.80 -2.68 -1.78
N GLU A 273 -10.82 -1.34 -1.87
CA GLU A 273 -9.62 -0.49 -1.95
C GLU A 273 -9.66 0.62 -0.88
N THR A 274 -8.52 1.19 -0.59
CA THR A 274 -8.38 2.29 0.36
C THR A 274 -8.28 3.65 -0.32
N TRP A 275 -8.09 3.65 -1.63
CA TRP A 275 -8.00 4.86 -2.43
C TRP A 275 -8.32 4.53 -3.90
N TYR A 276 -9.04 5.42 -4.57
CA TYR A 276 -9.36 5.33 -5.99
C TYR A 276 -9.10 6.68 -6.67
N TRP A 277 -8.41 6.65 -7.80
CA TRP A 277 -7.94 7.86 -8.49
C TRP A 277 -9.06 8.84 -8.85
N ASP A 278 -10.25 8.33 -9.16
CA ASP A 278 -11.42 9.09 -9.63
C ASP A 278 -12.47 9.31 -8.53
N ALA A 279 -12.15 9.08 -7.27
CA ALA A 279 -13.11 9.23 -6.18
C ALA A 279 -13.55 10.70 -5.94
N ASN A 280 -12.66 11.65 -6.20
CA ASN A 280 -12.90 13.08 -5.99
C ASN A 280 -11.90 13.95 -6.78
N ASP A 281 -12.13 15.29 -6.78
CA ASP A 281 -11.27 16.23 -7.52
C ASP A 281 -9.82 16.24 -7.03
N THR A 282 -9.58 16.07 -5.74
CA THR A 282 -8.22 15.99 -5.16
C THR A 282 -7.45 14.82 -5.75
N ASN A 283 -8.08 13.64 -5.79
CA ASN A 283 -7.46 12.44 -6.33
C ASN A 283 -7.20 12.57 -7.84
N ARG A 284 -8.14 13.14 -8.59
CA ARG A 284 -7.95 13.44 -10.03
C ARG A 284 -6.82 14.42 -10.28
N ALA A 285 -6.73 15.50 -9.51
CA ALA A 285 -5.66 16.47 -9.61
C ALA A 285 -4.29 15.86 -9.26
N TRP A 286 -4.24 15.02 -8.21
CA TRP A 286 -3.03 14.29 -7.84
C TRP A 286 -2.62 13.30 -8.96
N THR A 287 -3.54 12.58 -9.54
CA THR A 287 -3.30 11.64 -10.65
C THR A 287 -2.64 12.34 -11.85
N LYS A 288 -3.13 13.52 -12.23
CA LYS A 288 -2.50 14.32 -13.29
C LYS A 288 -1.03 14.63 -12.98
N ARG A 289 -0.75 15.05 -11.76
CA ARG A 289 0.62 15.35 -11.31
C ARG A 289 1.50 14.10 -11.19
N TRP A 290 0.91 12.97 -10.85
CA TRP A 290 1.60 11.68 -10.85
C TRP A 290 2.08 11.31 -12.27
N HIS A 291 1.27 11.54 -13.31
CA HIS A 291 1.69 11.37 -14.70
C HIS A 291 2.85 12.31 -15.06
N GLU A 292 2.77 13.57 -14.64
CA GLU A 292 3.84 14.57 -14.87
C GLU A 292 5.15 14.17 -14.16
N ALA A 293 5.07 13.46 -13.05
CA ALA A 293 6.23 12.96 -12.29
C ALA A 293 6.83 11.64 -12.85
N GLY A 294 6.26 11.10 -13.93
CA GLY A 294 6.74 9.90 -14.62
C GLY A 294 5.86 8.67 -14.50
N GLY A 295 4.65 8.81 -13.96
CA GLY A 295 3.62 7.77 -14.03
C GLY A 295 3.20 7.52 -15.48
N ALA A 296 2.98 6.24 -15.84
CA ALA A 296 2.67 5.88 -17.23
C ALA A 296 1.35 6.52 -17.69
N ALA A 297 1.37 7.27 -18.80
CA ALA A 297 0.22 8.03 -19.31
C ALA A 297 -0.98 7.14 -19.67
N SER A 298 -0.74 5.87 -20.05
CA SER A 298 -1.78 4.90 -20.41
C SER A 298 -2.38 4.17 -19.20
N LYS A 299 -1.92 4.45 -17.98
CA LYS A 299 -2.34 3.78 -16.75
C LYS A 299 -2.90 4.76 -15.74
N VAL A 300 -3.74 4.28 -14.85
CA VAL A 300 -4.18 5.05 -13.68
C VAL A 300 -3.42 4.57 -12.44
N PRO A 301 -3.10 5.46 -11.49
CA PRO A 301 -2.42 5.06 -10.27
C PRO A 301 -3.31 4.19 -9.40
N THR A 302 -2.68 3.32 -8.62
CA THR A 302 -3.31 2.42 -7.65
C THR A 302 -3.24 3.00 -6.24
N MET A 303 -3.95 2.38 -5.28
CA MET A 303 -3.82 2.71 -3.86
C MET A 303 -2.38 2.53 -3.33
N ILE A 304 -1.54 1.68 -3.96
CA ILE A 304 -0.12 1.51 -3.59
C ILE A 304 0.64 2.81 -3.86
N HIS A 305 0.48 3.38 -5.04
CA HIS A 305 1.13 4.64 -5.43
C HIS A 305 0.73 5.79 -4.50
N ALA A 306 -0.58 5.89 -4.18
CA ALA A 306 -1.07 6.85 -3.20
C ALA A 306 -0.46 6.60 -1.80
N GLY A 307 -0.30 5.33 -1.42
CA GLY A 307 0.34 4.91 -0.16
C GLY A 307 1.82 5.30 -0.08
N VAL A 308 2.57 5.20 -1.18
CA VAL A 308 3.97 5.66 -1.25
C VAL A 308 4.04 7.17 -1.02
N TYR A 309 3.21 7.95 -1.72
CA TYR A 309 3.16 9.41 -1.55
C TYR A 309 2.84 9.80 -0.10
N SER A 310 1.79 9.23 0.46
CA SER A 310 1.32 9.49 1.82
C SER A 310 2.36 9.07 2.88
N GLY A 311 2.92 7.86 2.74
CA GLY A 311 3.93 7.33 3.67
C GLY A 311 5.21 8.16 3.71
N ILE A 312 5.73 8.58 2.55
CA ILE A 312 6.91 9.46 2.45
C ILE A 312 6.59 10.82 3.08
N THR A 313 5.44 11.41 2.77
CA THR A 313 5.04 12.70 3.32
C THR A 313 5.00 12.67 4.84
N HIS A 314 4.42 11.63 5.44
CA HIS A 314 4.34 11.48 6.90
C HIS A 314 5.71 11.21 7.53
N TYR A 315 6.55 10.39 6.90
CA TYR A 315 7.92 10.15 7.33
C TYR A 315 8.76 11.44 7.33
N LEU A 316 8.66 12.26 6.28
CA LEU A 316 9.38 13.52 6.20
C LEU A 316 8.91 14.53 7.26
N LYS A 317 7.61 14.57 7.60
CA LYS A 317 7.12 15.33 8.74
C LYS A 317 7.79 14.87 10.05
N ALA A 318 7.90 13.56 10.28
CA ALA A 318 8.61 13.03 11.45
C ALA A 318 10.10 13.37 11.45
N ALA A 319 10.76 13.36 10.29
CA ALA A 319 12.16 13.76 10.16
C ALA A 319 12.39 15.23 10.55
N VAL A 320 11.46 16.12 10.20
CA VAL A 320 11.51 17.54 10.61
C VAL A 320 11.33 17.67 12.12
N GLU A 321 10.34 17.01 12.72
CA GLU A 321 10.11 17.03 14.17
C GLU A 321 11.33 16.52 14.96
N LEU A 322 12.02 15.51 14.42
CA LEU A 322 13.25 14.96 15.00
C LEU A 322 14.52 15.76 14.66
N LYS A 323 14.37 16.88 13.92
CA LYS A 323 15.50 17.75 13.49
C LYS A 323 16.59 16.97 12.75
N GLY A 324 16.19 15.98 11.92
CA GLY A 324 17.09 15.13 11.14
C GLY A 324 17.83 14.04 11.91
N LYS A 325 17.46 13.74 13.15
CA LYS A 325 18.02 12.62 13.93
C LYS A 325 17.31 11.32 13.50
N LEU A 326 17.84 10.64 12.49
CA LEU A 326 17.21 9.48 11.83
C LEU A 326 17.95 8.15 12.07
N ASP A 327 19.03 8.15 12.85
CA ASP A 327 19.87 6.97 13.07
C ASP A 327 19.17 5.86 13.87
N ASP A 328 18.20 6.22 14.72
CA ASP A 328 17.39 5.29 15.51
C ASP A 328 15.99 5.13 14.89
N GLY A 329 15.82 4.10 14.07
CA GLY A 329 14.58 3.82 13.37
C GLY A 329 13.38 3.59 14.31
N LYS A 330 13.58 3.02 15.50
CA LYS A 330 12.52 2.85 16.50
C LYS A 330 12.02 4.20 16.99
N THR A 331 12.92 5.14 17.25
CA THR A 331 12.56 6.51 17.65
C THR A 331 11.82 7.22 16.53
N VAL A 332 12.23 7.03 15.25
CA VAL A 332 11.53 7.62 14.10
C VAL A 332 10.11 7.05 13.97
N VAL A 333 9.94 5.73 14.04
CA VAL A 333 8.62 5.09 13.97
C VAL A 333 7.75 5.48 15.18
N ALA A 334 8.33 5.60 16.36
CA ALA A 334 7.62 6.10 17.56
C ALA A 334 7.13 7.54 17.36
N GLN A 335 7.94 8.41 16.72
CA GLN A 335 7.52 9.78 16.38
C GLN A 335 6.39 9.75 15.34
N MET A 336 6.49 8.92 14.29
CA MET A 336 5.42 8.75 13.31
C MET A 336 4.09 8.33 13.96
N LYS A 337 4.13 7.43 14.95
CA LYS A 337 2.94 6.96 15.70
C LYS A 337 2.32 8.05 16.59
N LYS A 338 3.11 8.98 17.11
CA LYS A 338 2.61 10.11 17.92
C LYS A 338 1.89 11.16 17.10
N MET A 339 2.23 11.28 15.84
CA MET A 339 1.68 12.29 14.95
C MET A 339 0.39 11.77 14.32
N GLN A 340 -0.61 12.63 14.20
CA GLN A 340 -1.78 12.32 13.37
C GLN A 340 -1.37 12.26 11.91
N VAL A 341 -1.76 11.19 11.21
CA VAL A 341 -1.70 11.15 9.76
C VAL A 341 -2.76 12.12 9.24
N ASP A 342 -2.33 13.06 8.40
CA ASP A 342 -3.21 14.03 7.75
C ASP A 342 -2.61 14.39 6.39
N ASP A 343 -3.19 13.83 5.34
CA ASP A 343 -2.76 14.06 3.97
C ASP A 343 -3.97 14.10 3.01
N PRO A 344 -3.79 14.70 1.82
CA PRO A 344 -4.92 14.94 0.91
C PRO A 344 -5.50 13.66 0.29
N LEU A 345 -4.82 12.52 0.35
CA LEU A 345 -5.23 11.28 -0.33
C LEU A 345 -6.02 10.33 0.58
N PHE A 346 -5.55 10.12 1.82
CA PHE A 346 -6.21 9.23 2.79
C PHE A 346 -6.93 9.99 3.90
N GLY A 347 -6.74 11.32 3.98
CA GLY A 347 -7.32 12.14 5.02
C GLY A 347 -6.66 11.91 6.38
N LYS A 348 -7.47 12.04 7.44
CA LYS A 348 -7.00 11.86 8.82
C LYS A 348 -6.97 10.40 9.21
N GLY A 349 -5.84 9.98 9.79
CA GLY A 349 -5.61 8.62 10.26
C GLY A 349 -4.74 8.58 11.51
N THR A 350 -4.48 7.37 12.00
CA THR A 350 -3.60 7.09 13.14
C THR A 350 -2.79 5.84 12.88
N ILE A 351 -1.58 5.77 13.42
CA ILE A 351 -0.76 4.56 13.37
C ILE A 351 -0.86 3.86 14.73
N ASP A 352 -1.39 2.65 14.72
CA ASP A 352 -1.58 1.81 15.92
C ASP A 352 -0.24 1.33 16.50
N ALA A 353 -0.29 0.80 17.72
CA ALA A 353 0.89 0.25 18.42
C ALA A 353 1.58 -0.85 17.60
N ASN A 354 0.81 -1.71 16.89
CA ASN A 354 1.34 -2.75 16.02
C ASN A 354 1.89 -2.24 14.66
N GLY A 355 1.87 -0.93 14.41
CA GLY A 355 2.35 -0.33 13.17
C GLY A 355 1.31 -0.23 12.05
N ARG A 356 0.04 -0.56 12.25
CA ARG A 356 -1.02 -0.38 11.24
C ARG A 356 -1.45 1.08 11.14
N ASN A 357 -1.30 1.69 9.96
CA ASN A 357 -1.93 2.97 9.65
C ASN A 357 -3.42 2.76 9.36
N ARG A 358 -4.30 3.42 10.13
CA ARG A 358 -5.76 3.33 9.99
C ARG A 358 -6.32 4.50 9.21
N HIS A 359 -7.12 4.17 8.21
CA HIS A 359 -7.90 5.10 7.39
C HIS A 359 -9.13 4.35 6.86
N PRO A 360 -10.13 5.02 6.27
CA PRO A 360 -11.27 4.35 5.66
C PRO A 360 -10.88 3.41 4.53
N ALA A 361 -11.73 2.41 4.27
CA ALA A 361 -11.71 1.58 3.07
C ALA A 361 -13.04 1.67 2.35
N TYR A 362 -13.06 1.30 1.07
CA TYR A 362 -14.20 1.47 0.19
C TYR A 362 -14.49 0.18 -0.54
N LEU A 363 -15.73 -0.29 -0.44
CA LEU A 363 -16.22 -1.41 -1.24
C LEU A 363 -16.72 -0.85 -2.57
N PHE A 364 -16.15 -1.35 -3.67
CA PHE A 364 -16.51 -0.97 -5.02
C PHE A 364 -17.08 -2.15 -5.80
N GLU A 365 -17.84 -1.82 -6.84
CA GLU A 365 -18.21 -2.72 -7.91
C GLU A 365 -17.71 -2.14 -9.23
N VAL A 366 -17.12 -2.98 -10.07
CA VAL A 366 -16.65 -2.57 -11.40
C VAL A 366 -17.87 -2.30 -12.29
N LYS A 367 -17.89 -1.11 -12.93
CA LYS A 367 -18.92 -0.69 -13.85
C LYS A 367 -18.99 -1.58 -15.09
N SER A 368 -20.18 -1.69 -15.65
CA SER A 368 -20.35 -2.17 -17.04
C SER A 368 -19.86 -1.11 -18.03
N PRO A 369 -19.57 -1.48 -19.30
CA PRO A 369 -19.26 -0.49 -20.34
C PRO A 369 -20.30 0.61 -20.50
N ALA A 370 -21.59 0.29 -20.32
CA ALA A 370 -22.67 1.25 -20.42
C ALA A 370 -22.73 2.26 -19.25
N GLU A 371 -22.17 1.92 -18.09
CA GLU A 371 -22.11 2.79 -16.91
C GLU A 371 -20.88 3.71 -16.90
N SER A 372 -19.81 3.33 -17.62
CA SER A 372 -18.58 4.10 -17.73
C SER A 372 -18.73 5.29 -18.66
N LYS A 373 -18.34 6.48 -18.20
CA LYS A 373 -18.55 7.75 -18.92
C LYS A 373 -17.30 8.24 -19.66
N TYR A 374 -16.10 7.77 -19.25
CA TYR A 374 -14.81 8.16 -19.82
C TYR A 374 -13.73 7.10 -19.52
N PRO A 375 -12.59 7.12 -20.22
CA PRO A 375 -11.49 6.18 -19.95
C PRO A 375 -11.04 6.26 -18.49
N GLY A 376 -10.97 5.10 -17.82
CA GLY A 376 -10.58 5.00 -16.41
C GLY A 376 -11.72 5.13 -15.41
N ASP A 377 -12.94 5.44 -15.84
CA ASP A 377 -14.14 5.46 -14.98
C ASP A 377 -14.61 4.02 -14.72
N PHE A 378 -13.93 3.33 -13.79
CA PHE A 378 -14.08 1.90 -13.57
C PHE A 378 -15.06 1.53 -12.47
N TYR A 379 -15.18 2.35 -11.41
CA TYR A 379 -15.81 1.91 -10.18
C TYR A 379 -17.07 2.68 -9.82
N LYS A 380 -18.02 1.98 -9.22
CA LYS A 380 -19.12 2.55 -8.46
C LYS A 380 -18.97 2.18 -6.99
N LEU A 381 -19.06 3.19 -6.11
CA LEU A 381 -18.97 3.02 -4.67
C LEU A 381 -20.23 2.29 -4.16
N LYS A 382 -20.02 1.20 -3.40
CA LYS A 382 -21.10 0.42 -2.77
C LYS A 382 -21.20 0.72 -1.28
N ALA A 383 -20.07 0.88 -0.60
CA ALA A 383 -20.02 1.19 0.82
C ALA A 383 -18.70 1.83 1.21
N THR A 384 -18.73 2.67 2.25
CA THR A 384 -17.56 3.15 2.96
C THR A 384 -17.43 2.39 4.26
N ILE A 385 -16.25 1.83 4.52
CA ILE A 385 -15.90 1.10 5.73
C ILE A 385 -15.08 2.05 6.59
N SER A 386 -15.52 2.29 7.82
CA SER A 386 -14.84 3.22 8.72
C SER A 386 -13.40 2.75 9.02
N ALA A 387 -12.49 3.68 9.36
CA ALA A 387 -11.12 3.33 9.74
C ALA A 387 -11.05 2.32 10.90
N LYS A 388 -12.04 2.36 11.81
CA LYS A 388 -12.16 1.42 12.92
C LYS A 388 -12.50 0.01 12.44
N ASP A 389 -13.40 -0.11 11.49
CA ASP A 389 -13.96 -1.39 11.02
C ASP A 389 -13.15 -1.97 9.85
N ALA A 390 -12.35 -1.14 9.16
CA ALA A 390 -11.53 -1.56 8.03
C ALA A 390 -10.38 -2.50 8.43
N PHE A 391 -9.78 -2.29 9.60
CA PHE A 391 -8.61 -3.03 10.03
C PHE A 391 -8.84 -3.77 11.35
N ARG A 392 -8.11 -4.89 11.54
CA ARG A 392 -8.16 -5.69 12.76
C ARG A 392 -7.82 -4.84 13.99
N ASP A 393 -8.53 -5.08 15.11
CA ASP A 393 -8.12 -4.47 16.37
C ASP A 393 -6.69 -4.93 16.72
N PRO A 394 -5.78 -4.03 17.12
CA PRO A 394 -4.43 -4.41 17.50
C PRO A 394 -4.36 -5.51 18.56
N LYS A 395 -5.31 -5.54 19.50
CA LYS A 395 -5.39 -6.57 20.56
C LYS A 395 -5.64 -7.98 20.01
N ASP A 396 -6.34 -8.06 18.88
CA ASP A 396 -6.66 -9.33 18.21
C ASP A 396 -5.61 -9.71 17.15
N SER A 397 -4.58 -8.89 16.97
CA SER A 397 -3.60 -9.06 15.88
C SER A 397 -2.55 -10.13 16.16
N GLY A 398 -2.30 -10.48 17.43
CA GLY A 398 -1.20 -11.34 17.84
C GLY A 398 0.18 -10.68 17.77
N CYS A 399 0.22 -9.34 17.66
CA CYS A 399 1.46 -8.59 17.64
C CYS A 399 2.09 -8.53 19.05
N PRO A 400 3.36 -8.94 19.23
CA PRO A 400 4.02 -8.91 20.55
C PRO A 400 4.25 -7.49 21.11
N LEU A 401 4.10 -6.45 20.30
CA LEU A 401 4.21 -5.05 20.75
C LEU A 401 2.90 -4.52 21.37
N VAL A 402 1.81 -5.22 21.20
CA VAL A 402 0.52 -4.89 21.79
C VAL A 402 0.37 -5.75 23.01
N GLY A 403 0.43 -5.15 24.22
CA GLY A 403 0.24 -5.87 25.48
C GLY A 403 -1.11 -6.61 25.49
N SER A 404 -1.11 -7.84 25.93
CA SER A 404 -2.29 -8.68 26.17
C SER A 404 -3.17 -8.08 27.26
#